data_775972c449ed3064daea1c3f52f42076
#
_entry.id   775972c449ed3064daea1c3f52f42076
#
_cell.length_a   1.000
_cell.length_b   1.000
_cell.length_c   1.000
_cell.angle_alpha   90.00
_cell.angle_beta   90.00
_cell.angle_gamma   90.00
#
_symmetry.space_group_name_H-M   'P 1'
#
loop_
_entity.id
_entity.type
_entity.pdbx_description
1 polymer ?
#
loop_
_entity_poly.entity_id
_entity_poly.type
_entity_poly.pdbx_seq_one_letter_code
_entity_poly.pdbx_strand_id
1 'polypeptide(L)' 'MNVMNVKDYGVKKSWDGWRTFAYVRDGTPMGLMPITWANELFKTKKQAETFIDDLATKNGWKKSLGSRT' A
#
# COMPACT_ATOMS: atom_id res chain seq x y z
N MET A 1 11.32 4.67 17.83
CA MET A 1 10.87 4.91 16.57
C MET A 1 9.82 3.97 16.13
N ASN A 2 8.78 4.47 15.69
CA ASN A 2 7.71 3.64 15.32
C ASN A 2 7.73 3.29 13.90
N VAL A 3 7.84 2.04 13.61
CA VAL A 3 7.81 1.59 12.26
C VAL A 3 6.44 1.03 12.02
N MET A 4 5.73 1.60 11.06
CA MET A 4 4.44 1.11 10.78
C MET A 4 4.53 -0.25 10.19
N ASN A 5 3.74 -1.17 10.70
CA ASN A 5 3.77 -2.51 10.20
C ASN A 5 2.71 -2.66 9.15
N VAL A 6 3.08 -2.34 7.95
CA VAL A 6 2.15 -2.42 6.84
C VAL A 6 1.94 -3.88 6.49
N LYS A 7 0.69 -4.30 6.51
CA LYS A 7 0.35 -5.67 6.26
C LYS A 7 0.31 -5.96 4.77
N ASP A 8 -0.15 -5.00 4.00
CA ASP A 8 -0.25 -5.19 2.57
C ASP A 8 -0.25 -3.82 1.90
N TYR A 9 0.30 -3.74 0.70
CA TYR A 9 0.23 -2.53 -0.09
C TYR A 9 0.32 -2.90 -1.56
N GLY A 10 -0.12 -2.02 -2.41
CA GLY A 10 -0.07 -2.29 -3.84
C GLY A 10 -0.93 -1.31 -4.61
N VAL A 11 -1.33 -1.73 -5.81
CA VAL A 11 -2.18 -0.92 -6.65
C VAL A 11 -3.35 -1.76 -7.11
N LYS A 12 -4.46 -1.11 -7.43
CA LYS A 12 -5.60 -1.80 -7.96
C LYS A 12 -6.27 -0.94 -8.99
N LYS A 13 -6.94 -1.56 -9.93
CA LYS A 13 -7.63 -0.85 -10.98
C LYS A 13 -8.90 -0.23 -10.45
N SER A 14 -9.15 0.99 -10.88
CA SER A 14 -10.36 1.69 -10.50
C SER A 14 -11.01 2.18 -11.78
N TRP A 15 -12.27 2.57 -11.71
CA TRP A 15 -12.97 3.04 -12.89
C TRP A 15 -12.35 4.33 -13.45
N ASP A 16 -11.67 5.09 -12.62
CA ASP A 16 -11.07 6.34 -13.05
C ASP A 16 -9.55 6.25 -13.13
N GLY A 17 -8.99 5.07 -13.04
CA GLY A 17 -7.53 4.94 -13.14
C GLY A 17 -7.00 3.82 -12.28
N TRP A 18 -5.84 4.06 -11.69
CA TRP A 18 -5.19 3.08 -10.84
C TRP A 18 -4.96 3.72 -9.47
N ARG A 19 -5.41 3.05 -8.43
CA ARG A 19 -5.25 3.58 -7.10
C ARG A 19 -4.28 2.76 -6.30
N THR A 20 -3.50 3.46 -5.47
CA THR A 20 -2.60 2.78 -4.57
C THR A 20 -3.30 2.57 -3.24
N PHE A 21 -2.81 1.63 -2.47
CA PHE A 21 -3.37 1.36 -1.15
C PHE A 21 -2.30 0.81 -0.23
N ALA A 22 -2.53 0.93 1.06
CA ALA A 22 -1.70 0.29 2.06
C ALA A 22 -2.56 0.09 3.29
N TYR A 23 -2.37 -1.03 3.96
CA TYR A 23 -3.13 -1.35 5.16
C TYR A 23 -2.20 -1.75 6.29
N VAL A 24 -2.56 -1.31 7.49
CA VAL A 24 -1.81 -1.70 8.67
C VAL A 24 -2.74 -2.47 9.57
N ARG A 25 -2.17 -3.28 10.46
CA ARG A 25 -2.97 -4.01 11.41
C ARG A 25 -3.39 -3.04 12.51
N ASP A 26 -4.66 -3.01 12.84
CA ASP A 26 -5.15 -2.05 13.80
C ASP A 26 -5.20 -2.58 15.22
N GLY A 27 -4.60 -3.71 15.45
CA GLY A 27 -4.56 -4.23 16.81
C GLY A 27 -5.57 -5.32 17.09
N THR A 28 -6.47 -5.60 16.17
CA THR A 28 -7.42 -6.68 16.37
C THR A 28 -7.07 -7.81 15.40
N PRO A 29 -7.53 -9.00 15.68
CA PRO A 29 -7.18 -10.15 14.85
C PRO A 29 -7.57 -9.98 13.38
N MET A 30 -8.68 -9.34 13.11
CA MET A 30 -9.08 -9.16 11.75
C MET A 30 -8.99 -7.74 11.30
N GLY A 31 -8.51 -6.86 12.10
CA GLY A 31 -8.55 -5.45 11.79
C GLY A 31 -7.44 -5.00 10.84
N LEU A 32 -7.83 -4.37 9.76
CA LEU A 32 -6.89 -3.74 8.86
C LEU A 32 -7.39 -2.33 8.65
N MET A 33 -6.49 -1.38 8.78
CA MET A 33 -6.85 0.01 8.64
C MET A 33 -6.14 0.59 7.44
N PRO A 34 -6.85 1.22 6.53
CA PRO A 34 -6.21 1.81 5.36
C PRO A 34 -5.42 3.05 5.76
N ILE A 35 -4.30 3.23 5.08
CA ILE A 35 -3.49 4.40 5.30
C ILE A 35 -3.90 5.41 4.26
N THR A 36 -4.59 6.46 4.67
CA THR A 36 -5.17 7.39 3.72
C THR A 36 -4.14 8.13 2.90
N TRP A 37 -3.02 8.50 3.50
CA TRP A 37 -2.03 9.23 2.73
C TRP A 37 -1.26 8.35 1.74
N ALA A 38 -1.50 7.05 1.77
CA ALA A 38 -0.89 6.16 0.80
C ALA A 38 -1.87 5.83 -0.33
N ASN A 39 -3.05 6.43 -0.32
CA ASN A 39 -4.03 6.16 -1.33
C ASN A 39 -4.03 7.31 -2.32
N GLU A 40 -3.52 7.05 -3.52
CA GLU A 40 -3.47 8.07 -4.57
C GLU A 40 -4.01 7.52 -5.86
N LEU A 41 -4.46 8.39 -6.73
CA LEU A 41 -5.01 8.00 -8.01
C LEU A 41 -4.05 8.40 -9.10
N PHE A 42 -3.76 7.46 -9.99
CA PHE A 42 -2.87 7.71 -11.11
C PHE A 42 -3.53 7.24 -12.39
N LYS A 43 -3.07 7.77 -13.50
CA LYS A 43 -3.65 7.42 -14.79
C LYS A 43 -3.13 6.10 -15.30
N THR A 44 -1.94 5.70 -14.91
CA THR A 44 -1.37 4.45 -15.39
C THR A 44 -0.94 3.59 -14.22
N LYS A 45 -0.92 2.29 -14.46
CA LYS A 45 -0.51 1.35 -13.45
C LYS A 45 0.95 1.59 -13.05
N LYS A 46 1.79 1.88 -14.02
CA LYS A 46 3.19 2.10 -13.76
C LYS A 46 3.42 3.26 -12.82
N GLN A 47 2.69 4.34 -13.01
CA GLN A 47 2.83 5.50 -12.16
C GLN A 47 2.41 5.14 -10.73
N ALA A 48 1.32 4.40 -10.60
CA ALA A 48 0.84 4.01 -9.27
C ALA A 48 1.84 3.08 -8.59
N GLU A 49 2.39 2.13 -9.33
CA GLU A 49 3.36 1.21 -8.76
C GLU A 49 4.62 1.95 -8.31
N THR A 50 5.08 2.89 -9.10
CA THR A 50 6.27 3.65 -8.74
C THR A 50 6.03 4.43 -7.45
N PHE A 51 4.87 5.04 -7.34
CA PHE A 51 4.54 5.80 -6.16
C PHE A 51 4.53 4.92 -4.89
N ILE A 52 3.81 3.82 -4.96
CA ILE A 52 3.66 3.00 -3.77
C ILE A 52 4.95 2.26 -3.42
N ASP A 53 5.75 1.90 -4.43
CA ASP A 53 7.02 1.26 -4.17
C ASP A 53 8.00 2.23 -3.52
N ASP A 54 8.00 3.47 -3.98
CA ASP A 54 8.87 4.47 -3.41
C ASP A 54 8.47 4.76 -1.96
N LEU A 55 7.17 4.83 -1.72
CA LEU A 55 6.67 5.06 -0.40
C LEU A 55 7.05 3.91 0.53
N ALA A 56 6.91 2.69 0.04
CA ALA A 56 7.28 1.52 0.83
C ALA A 56 8.77 1.51 1.16
N THR A 57 9.59 1.87 0.19
CA THR A 57 11.02 1.92 0.42
C THR A 57 11.39 2.97 1.44
N LYS A 58 10.79 4.15 1.33
CA LYS A 58 11.09 5.21 2.26
C LYS A 58 10.66 4.87 3.66
N ASN A 59 9.60 4.14 3.81
CA ASN A 59 9.07 3.84 5.13
C ASN A 59 9.45 2.46 5.64
N GLY A 60 10.19 1.71 4.86
CA GLY A 60 10.62 0.39 5.29
C GLY A 60 9.52 -0.66 5.31
N TRP A 61 8.50 -0.46 4.50
CA TRP A 61 7.40 -1.43 4.49
C TRP A 61 7.82 -2.71 3.79
N LYS A 62 7.29 -3.82 4.25
CA LYS A 62 7.55 -5.08 3.59
C LYS A 62 6.23 -5.68 3.17
N LYS A 63 6.18 -6.16 1.95
CA LYS A 63 4.97 -6.71 1.42
C LYS A 63 4.84 -8.13 1.90
N SER A 64 4.03 -8.35 2.87
CA SER A 64 3.95 -9.66 3.48
C SER A 64 3.34 -10.70 2.57
N LEU A 65 2.52 -10.28 1.64
CA LEU A 65 1.95 -11.22 0.74
C LEU A 65 2.64 -11.26 -0.57
N GLY A 66 3.51 -10.38 -0.81
CA GLY A 66 4.12 -10.30 -2.10
C GLY A 66 4.95 -11.48 -2.47
N SER A 67 5.26 -12.21 -1.49
CA SER A 67 6.12 -13.31 -1.79
C SER A 67 5.51 -14.28 -2.73
N ARG A 68 4.25 -14.25 -2.99
CA ARG A 68 3.77 -15.14 -3.79
C ARG A 68 4.04 -14.88 -5.09
N THR A 69 4.35 -14.05 -5.50
CA THR A 69 4.57 -13.88 -6.83
C THR A 69 5.22 -14.90 -7.47
#